data_e98938316733fd445e76736d5f769d38
#
_entry.id   e98938316733fd445e76736d5f769d38
#
_cell.length_a   1.000
_cell.length_b   1.000
_cell.length_c   1.000
_cell.angle_alpha   90.00
_cell.angle_beta   90.00
_cell.angle_gamma   90.00
#
_symmetry.space_group_name_H-M   'P 1'
#
loop_
_entity.id
_entity.type
_entity.pdbx_description
1 polymer ?
#
loop_
_entity_poly.entity_id
_entity_poly.type
_entity_poly.pdbx_seq_one_letter_code
_entity_poly.pdbx_strand_id
1 'polypeptide(L)'
;MKDKALTETRGTFALSDEDRERLFARLDLAVKRARRSGVQTLATISLGLPAEVDPSAVVCASRREGEAWFVFEQPDRGRAALAALGEVAQLRASGPDRFAAVADRWRRMSAAAVGDPPEGNGGGVGGGPIALGGFAFAPEGGDAPHWAGFEPASLIVPEVALTRRAGQRLRAGGNEQGDVRMTLAAMAGPDDLAEELLARLERRLTELCRAISDRQSLPLLDPSPAGRYQVASAMPPEHYEAAVARAVALIKEGEIEKVVLAREVQVHAPQAYDPAAVFGVLREAFPSCFCFCVGRGDATLVAASPELLVRREGHRVSTLALAGSTRRSADPAVDDHLGEQLLRDESYREEHAIVARRIERTLRPHAVWVAAAPEPELVRIANIQHLGTPIRAQLAAPIEALELAGLMHPTPAVGGEPAQPALHLIPALEGLDRGWYSGPVGWTDATGDGEFCVALRCALLRGPIARCYAGNGIVRDSDPARELAETEIKLQALLPLLAG
;
A
#
# COMPACT_ATOMS: atom_id res chain seq x y z
N MET A 1 1.77 -15.62 -37.47
CA MET A 1 2.24 -15.49 -36.06
C MET A 1 1.35 -14.58 -35.22
N LYS A 2 0.87 -13.41 -35.70
CA LYS A 2 -0.02 -12.51 -34.95
C LYS A 2 -1.38 -13.16 -34.60
N ASP A 3 -2.00 -13.90 -35.49
CA ASP A 3 -3.31 -14.55 -35.25
C ASP A 3 -3.27 -15.69 -34.22
N LYS A 4 -2.14 -16.39 -34.07
CA LYS A 4 -1.99 -17.46 -33.08
C LYS A 4 -1.84 -16.89 -31.67
N ALA A 5 -1.08 -15.79 -31.50
CA ALA A 5 -0.92 -15.08 -30.26
C ALA A 5 -2.25 -14.44 -29.79
N LEU A 6 -3.05 -13.89 -30.72
CA LEU A 6 -4.37 -13.32 -30.45
C LEU A 6 -5.40 -14.38 -30.00
N THR A 7 -5.29 -15.60 -30.52
CA THR A 7 -6.18 -16.72 -30.13
C THR A 7 -5.79 -17.28 -28.76
N GLU A 8 -4.49 -17.35 -28.44
CA GLU A 8 -3.99 -17.79 -27.14
C GLU A 8 -4.33 -16.78 -26.03
N THR A 9 -4.26 -15.48 -26.29
CA THR A 9 -4.61 -14.44 -25.29
C THR A 9 -6.11 -14.38 -25.01
N ARG A 10 -6.96 -14.66 -26.01
CA ARG A 10 -8.42 -14.73 -25.83
C ARG A 10 -8.87 -15.86 -24.89
N GLY A 11 -8.11 -16.93 -24.78
CA GLY A 11 -8.39 -18.05 -23.85
C GLY A 11 -7.93 -17.81 -22.42
N THR A 12 -6.98 -16.91 -22.19
CA THR A 12 -6.30 -16.73 -20.88
C THR A 12 -7.22 -16.32 -19.74
N PHE A 13 -8.25 -15.51 -20.02
CA PHE A 13 -9.23 -15.04 -19.01
C PHE A 13 -10.62 -15.64 -19.22
N ALA A 14 -10.80 -16.57 -20.15
CA ALA A 14 -12.09 -17.23 -20.36
C ALA A 14 -12.30 -18.31 -19.30
N LEU A 15 -13.53 -18.41 -18.80
CA LEU A 15 -13.93 -19.53 -17.96
C LEU A 15 -14.01 -20.82 -18.80
N SER A 16 -13.46 -21.92 -18.28
CA SER A 16 -13.80 -23.25 -18.77
C SER A 16 -15.27 -23.58 -18.46
N ASP A 17 -15.87 -24.56 -19.15
CA ASP A 17 -17.23 -24.98 -18.84
C ASP A 17 -17.36 -25.45 -17.38
N GLU A 18 -16.35 -26.17 -16.87
CA GLU A 18 -16.28 -26.61 -15.48
C GLU A 18 -16.22 -25.43 -14.49
N ASP A 19 -15.36 -24.43 -14.76
CA ASP A 19 -15.25 -23.25 -13.91
C ASP A 19 -16.52 -22.41 -13.95
N ARG A 20 -17.17 -22.33 -15.10
CA ARG A 20 -18.44 -21.66 -15.29
C ARG A 20 -19.55 -22.32 -14.47
N GLU A 21 -19.67 -23.64 -14.52
CA GLU A 21 -20.63 -24.41 -13.71
C GLU A 21 -20.33 -24.24 -12.19
N ARG A 22 -19.07 -24.32 -11.81
CA ARG A 22 -18.63 -24.13 -10.42
C ARG A 22 -18.96 -22.73 -9.90
N LEU A 23 -18.69 -21.68 -10.70
CA LEU A 23 -19.02 -20.31 -10.35
C LEU A 23 -20.54 -20.12 -10.24
N PHE A 24 -21.31 -20.64 -11.21
CA PHE A 24 -22.77 -20.56 -11.17
C PHE A 24 -23.32 -21.20 -9.90
N ALA A 25 -22.87 -22.39 -9.54
CA ALA A 25 -23.33 -23.08 -8.32
C ALA A 25 -23.06 -22.28 -7.05
N ARG A 26 -21.91 -21.55 -7.00
CA ARG A 26 -21.57 -20.66 -5.87
C ARG A 26 -22.45 -19.42 -5.82
N LEU A 27 -22.71 -18.81 -6.96
CA LEU A 27 -23.63 -17.66 -7.07
C LEU A 27 -25.05 -18.05 -6.65
N ASP A 28 -25.57 -19.18 -7.12
CA ASP A 28 -26.90 -19.68 -6.74
C ASP A 28 -26.97 -19.98 -5.23
N LEU A 29 -25.94 -20.60 -4.66
CA LEU A 29 -25.86 -20.83 -3.22
C LEU A 29 -25.80 -19.51 -2.43
N ALA A 30 -25.04 -18.51 -2.90
CA ALA A 30 -24.97 -17.21 -2.26
C ALA A 30 -26.31 -16.48 -2.30
N VAL A 31 -27.01 -16.46 -3.43
CA VAL A 31 -28.36 -15.91 -3.56
C VAL A 31 -29.35 -16.63 -2.60
N LYS A 32 -29.31 -17.97 -2.54
CA LYS A 32 -30.13 -18.74 -1.61
C LYS A 32 -29.86 -18.42 -0.15
N ARG A 33 -28.57 -18.21 0.22
CA ARG A 33 -28.20 -17.76 1.58
C ARG A 33 -28.69 -16.36 1.85
N ALA A 34 -28.52 -15.43 0.91
CA ALA A 34 -28.99 -14.06 1.04
C ALA A 34 -30.50 -13.98 1.22
N ARG A 35 -31.28 -14.78 0.46
CA ARG A 35 -32.76 -14.89 0.62
C ARG A 35 -33.18 -15.38 1.99
N ARG A 36 -32.40 -16.31 2.58
CA ARG A 36 -32.72 -16.86 3.92
C ARG A 36 -32.35 -15.91 5.06
N SER A 37 -31.25 -15.20 4.93
CA SER A 37 -30.71 -14.35 5.99
C SER A 37 -31.13 -12.88 5.90
N GLY A 38 -31.62 -12.43 4.73
CA GLY A 38 -31.84 -11.01 4.42
C GLY A 38 -30.53 -10.21 4.25
N VAL A 39 -29.34 -10.87 4.27
CA VAL A 39 -28.04 -10.22 4.19
C VAL A 39 -27.32 -10.65 2.92
N GLN A 40 -26.69 -9.68 2.23
CA GLN A 40 -25.88 -9.98 1.06
C GLN A 40 -24.77 -10.98 1.39
N THR A 41 -24.49 -11.90 0.46
CA THR A 41 -23.48 -12.96 0.61
C THR A 41 -22.44 -12.84 -0.49
N LEU A 42 -21.17 -12.84 -0.12
CA LEU A 42 -20.04 -12.81 -1.05
C LEU A 42 -19.88 -14.20 -1.70
N ALA A 43 -19.78 -14.24 -3.03
CA ALA A 43 -19.40 -15.43 -3.79
C ALA A 43 -18.08 -15.18 -4.51
N THR A 44 -17.16 -16.15 -4.47
CA THR A 44 -15.84 -16.05 -5.13
C THR A 44 -15.44 -17.33 -5.83
N ILE A 45 -14.61 -17.19 -6.87
CA ILE A 45 -13.88 -18.30 -7.49
C ILE A 45 -12.45 -17.87 -7.79
N SER A 46 -11.48 -18.76 -7.53
CA SER A 46 -10.08 -18.52 -7.86
C SER A 46 -9.63 -19.47 -8.95
N LEU A 47 -8.96 -18.93 -9.96
CA LEU A 47 -8.50 -19.60 -11.18
C LEU A 47 -7.01 -19.39 -11.35
N GLY A 48 -6.30 -20.43 -11.79
CA GLY A 48 -4.90 -20.31 -12.19
C GLY A 48 -4.77 -19.56 -13.51
N LEU A 49 -3.74 -18.72 -13.64
CA LEU A 49 -3.37 -18.05 -14.88
C LEU A 49 -1.95 -18.42 -15.29
N PRO A 50 -1.58 -18.25 -16.58
CA PRO A 50 -0.20 -18.38 -17.02
C PRO A 50 0.74 -17.47 -16.23
N ALA A 51 1.92 -17.97 -15.92
CA ALA A 51 2.90 -17.25 -15.09
C ALA A 51 3.43 -15.95 -15.72
N GLU A 52 3.28 -15.82 -17.04
CA GLU A 52 3.69 -14.64 -17.82
C GLU A 52 2.72 -13.44 -17.63
N VAL A 53 1.51 -13.67 -17.15
CA VAL A 53 0.51 -12.60 -16.95
C VAL A 53 1.04 -11.62 -15.91
N ASP A 54 1.22 -10.38 -16.29
CA ASP A 54 1.57 -9.27 -15.39
C ASP A 54 0.29 -8.68 -14.77
N PRO A 55 0.01 -8.92 -13.46
CA PRO A 55 -1.21 -8.45 -12.80
C PRO A 55 -1.43 -6.94 -12.94
N SER A 56 -0.38 -6.15 -12.75
CA SER A 56 -0.44 -4.70 -12.79
C SER A 56 -0.67 -4.17 -14.21
N ALA A 57 -0.05 -4.80 -15.21
CA ALA A 57 -0.29 -4.44 -16.60
C ALA A 57 -1.76 -4.68 -17.00
N VAL A 58 -2.33 -5.82 -16.56
CA VAL A 58 -3.75 -6.15 -16.79
C VAL A 58 -4.65 -5.08 -16.20
N VAL A 59 -4.46 -4.72 -14.93
CA VAL A 59 -5.30 -3.73 -14.24
C VAL A 59 -5.14 -2.35 -14.86
N CYS A 60 -3.91 -1.90 -15.09
CA CYS A 60 -3.65 -0.59 -15.70
C CYS A 60 -4.26 -0.45 -17.10
N ALA A 61 -4.28 -1.54 -17.91
CA ALA A 61 -4.86 -1.54 -19.24
C ALA A 61 -6.40 -1.64 -19.26
N SER A 62 -7.01 -2.22 -18.20
CA SER A 62 -8.43 -2.64 -18.21
C SER A 62 -9.30 -1.82 -17.27
N ARG A 63 -8.73 -0.87 -16.50
CA ARG A 63 -9.50 0.00 -15.62
C ARG A 63 -10.46 0.89 -16.41
N ARG A 64 -11.66 1.04 -15.89
CA ARG A 64 -12.66 1.97 -16.42
C ARG A 64 -12.46 3.36 -15.78
N GLU A 65 -12.93 4.39 -16.45
CA GLU A 65 -12.97 5.74 -15.87
C GLU A 65 -13.82 5.77 -14.60
N GLY A 66 -13.28 6.35 -13.52
CA GLY A 66 -13.96 6.44 -12.23
C GLY A 66 -14.04 5.13 -11.43
N GLU A 67 -13.59 4.01 -11.98
CA GLU A 67 -13.58 2.72 -11.29
C GLU A 67 -12.59 2.72 -10.12
N ALA A 68 -12.96 2.07 -9.01
CA ALA A 68 -11.99 1.75 -7.96
C ALA A 68 -10.98 0.70 -8.47
N TRP A 69 -9.70 0.97 -8.29
CA TRP A 69 -8.64 0.04 -8.67
C TRP A 69 -7.47 0.10 -7.71
N PHE A 70 -6.68 -0.96 -7.69
CA PHE A 70 -5.57 -1.11 -6.77
C PHE A 70 -4.44 -1.89 -7.42
N VAL A 71 -3.20 -1.46 -7.17
CA VAL A 71 -1.98 -2.19 -7.52
C VAL A 71 -1.02 -2.09 -6.36
N PHE A 72 -0.39 -3.21 -6.01
CA PHE A 72 0.56 -3.28 -4.90
C PHE A 72 1.62 -4.34 -5.24
N GLU A 73 2.86 -3.92 -5.40
CA GLU A 73 3.97 -4.77 -5.83
C GLU A 73 5.19 -4.64 -4.93
N GLN A 74 5.95 -5.72 -4.86
CA GLN A 74 7.32 -5.75 -4.35
C GLN A 74 8.21 -6.43 -5.40
N PRO A 75 8.79 -5.67 -6.35
CA PRO A 75 9.53 -6.25 -7.48
C PRO A 75 10.69 -7.16 -7.06
N ASP A 76 11.50 -6.75 -6.08
CA ASP A 76 12.64 -7.55 -5.57
C ASP A 76 12.22 -8.78 -4.75
N ARG A 77 10.96 -8.88 -4.35
CA ARG A 77 10.42 -10.03 -3.62
C ARG A 77 9.78 -11.04 -4.59
N GLY A 78 10.57 -11.57 -5.52
CA GLY A 78 10.09 -12.55 -6.49
C GLY A 78 8.94 -12.03 -7.35
N ARG A 79 8.90 -10.71 -7.62
CA ARG A 79 7.82 -10.01 -8.32
C ARG A 79 6.44 -10.23 -7.71
N ALA A 80 6.36 -10.31 -6.36
CA ALA A 80 5.08 -10.39 -5.67
C ALA A 80 4.18 -9.21 -6.08
N ALA A 81 2.97 -9.51 -6.51
CA ALA A 81 2.04 -8.52 -7.02
C ALA A 81 0.60 -8.84 -6.64
N LEU A 82 -0.16 -7.81 -6.29
CA LEU A 82 -1.60 -7.83 -6.13
C LEU A 82 -2.18 -6.67 -6.93
N ALA A 83 -3.08 -6.96 -7.87
CA ALA A 83 -3.72 -5.95 -8.68
C ALA A 83 -5.22 -6.23 -8.76
N ALA A 84 -6.08 -5.20 -8.70
CA ALA A 84 -7.51 -5.39 -8.57
C ALA A 84 -8.32 -4.29 -9.27
N LEU A 85 -9.51 -4.67 -9.72
CA LEU A 85 -10.46 -3.83 -10.44
C LEU A 85 -11.85 -3.96 -9.86
N GLY A 86 -12.56 -2.84 -9.84
CA GLY A 86 -13.94 -2.76 -9.39
C GLY A 86 -14.10 -2.99 -7.90
N GLU A 87 -15.32 -2.88 -7.45
CA GLU A 87 -15.69 -3.15 -6.06
C GLU A 87 -17.05 -3.82 -6.01
N VAL A 88 -17.15 -4.92 -5.28
CA VAL A 88 -18.42 -5.58 -4.97
C VAL A 88 -18.89 -5.24 -3.56
N ALA A 89 -17.98 -4.81 -2.70
CA ALA A 89 -18.29 -4.29 -1.37
C ALA A 89 -17.26 -3.26 -0.93
N GLN A 90 -17.69 -2.33 -0.07
CA GLN A 90 -16.86 -1.34 0.59
C GLN A 90 -16.91 -1.51 2.10
N LEU A 91 -15.75 -1.46 2.73
CA LEU A 91 -15.57 -1.52 4.18
C LEU A 91 -15.05 -0.15 4.62
N ARG A 92 -15.95 0.71 5.10
CA ARG A 92 -15.64 2.09 5.51
C ARG A 92 -15.86 2.27 7.01
N ALA A 93 -15.01 3.05 7.63
CA ALA A 93 -15.15 3.50 9.01
C ALA A 93 -14.40 4.82 9.23
N SER A 94 -14.71 5.51 10.31
CA SER A 94 -14.03 6.71 10.80
C SER A 94 -13.88 6.66 12.31
N GLY A 95 -13.10 7.58 12.87
CA GLY A 95 -12.86 7.64 14.30
C GLY A 95 -11.74 6.68 14.78
N PRO A 96 -11.48 6.69 16.11
CA PRO A 96 -10.37 5.94 16.70
C PRO A 96 -10.48 4.42 16.49
N ASP A 97 -11.70 3.88 16.46
CA ASP A 97 -11.97 2.44 16.33
C ASP A 97 -12.05 1.95 14.87
N ARG A 98 -11.68 2.79 13.88
CA ARG A 98 -11.86 2.50 12.45
C ARG A 98 -11.22 1.20 11.99
N PHE A 99 -10.06 0.82 12.54
CA PHE A 99 -9.38 -0.44 12.23
C PHE A 99 -10.19 -1.65 12.71
N ALA A 100 -10.61 -1.64 13.96
CA ALA A 100 -11.42 -2.72 14.55
C ALA A 100 -12.77 -2.84 13.83
N ALA A 101 -13.42 -1.72 13.52
CA ALA A 101 -14.70 -1.70 12.82
C ALA A 101 -14.62 -2.32 11.42
N VAL A 102 -13.53 -2.03 10.68
CA VAL A 102 -13.29 -2.63 9.35
C VAL A 102 -12.92 -4.10 9.48
N ALA A 103 -12.07 -4.48 10.44
CA ALA A 103 -11.70 -5.86 10.71
C ALA A 103 -12.93 -6.73 11.04
N ASP A 104 -13.81 -6.25 11.90
CA ASP A 104 -15.04 -6.96 12.26
C ASP A 104 -16.01 -7.14 11.07
N ARG A 105 -16.14 -6.12 10.22
CA ARG A 105 -16.97 -6.22 9.01
C ARG A 105 -16.38 -7.22 8.02
N TRP A 106 -15.06 -7.16 7.81
CA TRP A 106 -14.35 -8.09 6.95
C TRP A 106 -14.47 -9.52 7.44
N ARG A 107 -14.22 -9.78 8.72
CA ARG A 107 -14.32 -11.11 9.35
C ARG A 107 -15.71 -11.72 9.15
N ARG A 108 -16.77 -10.94 9.39
CA ARG A 108 -18.15 -11.42 9.18
C ARG A 108 -18.43 -11.71 7.70
N MET A 109 -18.00 -10.84 6.81
CA MET A 109 -18.21 -11.00 5.36
C MET A 109 -17.43 -12.20 4.81
N SER A 110 -16.16 -12.33 5.14
CA SER A 110 -15.31 -13.42 4.65
C SER A 110 -15.70 -14.78 5.21
N ALA A 111 -16.10 -14.85 6.49
CA ALA A 111 -16.59 -16.08 7.12
C ALA A 111 -17.91 -16.58 6.52
N ALA A 112 -18.77 -15.69 6.01
CA ALA A 112 -20.03 -16.05 5.35
C ALA A 112 -19.86 -16.30 3.84
N ALA A 113 -18.70 -16.05 3.27
CA ALA A 113 -18.47 -16.14 1.83
C ALA A 113 -18.65 -17.59 1.30
N VAL A 114 -19.09 -17.68 0.06
CA VAL A 114 -19.15 -18.91 -0.72
C VAL A 114 -18.00 -18.91 -1.71
N GLY A 115 -16.97 -19.73 -1.47
CA GLY A 115 -15.78 -19.71 -2.30
C GLY A 115 -14.89 -20.92 -2.08
N ASP A 116 -13.72 -20.90 -2.70
CA ASP A 116 -12.66 -21.85 -2.39
C ASP A 116 -12.21 -21.66 -0.94
N PRO A 117 -11.86 -22.76 -0.24
CA PRO A 117 -11.26 -22.62 1.07
C PRO A 117 -9.99 -21.77 0.95
N PRO A 118 -9.70 -20.91 1.93
CA PRO A 118 -8.51 -20.11 1.89
C PRO A 118 -7.27 -21.03 1.89
N GLU A 119 -6.37 -20.80 0.94
CA GLU A 119 -5.10 -21.54 0.89
C GLU A 119 -4.16 -20.97 1.95
N GLY A 120 -4.12 -21.58 3.12
CA GLY A 120 -3.22 -21.22 4.21
C GLY A 120 -1.74 -21.55 3.90
N ASN A 121 -0.83 -20.76 4.48
CA ASN A 121 0.60 -21.01 4.69
C ASN A 121 1.52 -20.97 3.47
N GLY A 122 1.69 -19.82 2.83
CA GLY A 122 2.68 -19.73 1.76
C GLY A 122 3.10 -18.34 1.32
N GLY A 123 3.33 -17.42 2.25
CA GLY A 123 4.09 -16.21 1.95
C GLY A 123 3.57 -15.35 0.80
N GLY A 124 2.33 -14.88 0.87
CA GLY A 124 1.74 -13.98 -0.11
C GLY A 124 0.25 -14.22 -0.33
N VAL A 125 -0.40 -13.35 -1.09
CA VAL A 125 -1.84 -13.41 -1.39
C VAL A 125 -2.15 -14.73 -2.09
N GLY A 126 -2.94 -15.58 -1.42
CA GLY A 126 -3.51 -16.81 -2.02
C GLY A 126 -4.71 -16.53 -2.90
N GLY A 127 -5.35 -17.61 -3.35
CA GLY A 127 -6.70 -17.53 -3.90
C GLY A 127 -7.72 -17.29 -2.79
N GLY A 128 -8.89 -16.76 -3.16
CA GLY A 128 -9.99 -16.51 -2.24
C GLY A 128 -10.30 -15.02 -2.07
N PRO A 129 -11.28 -14.69 -1.22
CA PRO A 129 -11.69 -13.31 -1.01
C PRO A 129 -10.60 -12.50 -0.31
N ILE A 130 -10.39 -11.28 -0.80
CA ILE A 130 -9.44 -10.30 -0.24
C ILE A 130 -10.14 -8.95 -0.05
N ALA A 131 -9.67 -8.20 0.96
CA ALA A 131 -9.99 -6.79 1.12
C ALA A 131 -8.70 -5.97 1.01
N LEU A 132 -8.73 -4.86 0.29
CA LEU A 132 -7.58 -4.04 -0.02
C LEU A 132 -7.92 -2.55 -0.01
N GLY A 133 -6.95 -1.73 0.37
CA GLY A 133 -7.13 -0.29 0.49
C GLY A 133 -6.22 0.33 1.52
N GLY A 134 -6.73 1.27 2.32
CA GLY A 134 -5.89 1.94 3.32
C GLY A 134 -6.67 2.76 4.32
N PHE A 135 -5.89 3.48 5.13
CA PHE A 135 -6.35 4.29 6.25
C PHE A 135 -5.69 5.66 6.22
N ALA A 136 -6.45 6.68 6.61
CA ALA A 136 -5.86 7.99 6.85
C ALA A 136 -4.92 7.95 8.06
N PHE A 137 -3.95 8.86 8.07
CA PHE A 137 -3.04 9.06 9.21
C PHE A 137 -3.83 9.35 10.50
N ALA A 138 -4.73 10.33 10.47
CA ALA A 138 -5.58 10.67 11.61
C ALA A 138 -6.95 9.96 11.55
N PRO A 139 -7.60 9.74 12.71
CA PRO A 139 -8.92 9.10 12.78
C PRO A 139 -10.02 9.81 11.98
N GLU A 140 -9.95 11.12 11.89
CA GLU A 140 -10.85 12.02 11.16
C GLU A 140 -10.18 12.69 9.95
N GLY A 141 -9.00 12.17 9.50
CA GLY A 141 -8.25 12.77 8.39
C GLY A 141 -8.88 12.49 7.03
N GLY A 142 -8.51 13.30 6.03
CA GLY A 142 -9.00 13.19 4.67
C GLY A 142 -10.22 14.07 4.38
N ASP A 143 -10.48 15.07 5.20
CA ASP A 143 -11.59 16.03 5.03
C ASP A 143 -11.29 17.13 3.99
N ALA A 144 -10.00 17.37 3.71
CA ALA A 144 -9.62 18.31 2.68
C ALA A 144 -10.14 17.85 1.29
N PRO A 145 -10.69 18.77 0.46
CA PRO A 145 -11.36 18.41 -0.80
C PRO A 145 -10.53 17.55 -1.75
N HIS A 146 -9.21 17.69 -1.72
CA HIS A 146 -8.32 16.86 -2.56
C HIS A 146 -8.26 15.40 -2.13
N TRP A 147 -8.64 15.06 -0.89
CA TRP A 147 -8.74 13.70 -0.39
C TRP A 147 -10.12 13.05 -0.61
N ALA A 148 -11.06 13.73 -1.29
CA ALA A 148 -12.37 13.14 -1.59
C ALA A 148 -12.24 11.75 -2.24
N GLY A 149 -12.93 10.75 -1.68
CA GLY A 149 -12.83 9.34 -2.05
C GLY A 149 -11.82 8.52 -1.24
N PHE A 150 -11.03 9.17 -0.38
CA PHE A 150 -10.07 8.54 0.53
C PHE A 150 -10.51 8.71 1.99
N GLU A 151 -11.58 8.03 2.37
CA GLU A 151 -12.14 8.10 3.72
C GLU A 151 -11.13 7.61 4.78
N PRO A 152 -11.33 7.96 6.07
CA PRO A 152 -10.40 7.60 7.16
C PRO A 152 -10.06 6.12 7.28
N ALA A 153 -10.97 5.24 6.90
CA ALA A 153 -10.72 3.83 6.61
C ALA A 153 -11.56 3.44 5.40
N SER A 154 -10.93 2.94 4.35
CA SER A 154 -11.60 2.54 3.12
C SER A 154 -10.88 1.34 2.49
N LEU A 155 -11.47 0.14 2.68
CA LEU A 155 -11.07 -1.04 1.96
C LEU A 155 -12.20 -1.45 1.01
N ILE A 156 -11.82 -2.06 -0.12
CA ILE A 156 -12.77 -2.66 -1.07
C ILE A 156 -12.56 -4.17 -1.13
N VAL A 157 -13.65 -4.89 -1.40
CA VAL A 157 -13.60 -6.25 -1.93
C VAL A 157 -13.73 -6.12 -3.44
N PRO A 158 -12.69 -6.46 -4.22
CA PRO A 158 -12.69 -6.20 -5.66
C PRO A 158 -13.58 -7.18 -6.43
N GLU A 159 -14.09 -6.75 -7.59
CA GLU A 159 -14.78 -7.63 -8.54
C GLU A 159 -13.81 -8.62 -9.19
N VAL A 160 -12.60 -8.14 -9.52
CA VAL A 160 -11.51 -8.95 -10.07
C VAL A 160 -10.23 -8.64 -9.31
N ALA A 161 -9.57 -9.67 -8.83
CA ALA A 161 -8.23 -9.59 -8.24
C ALA A 161 -7.27 -10.52 -8.97
N LEU A 162 -6.09 -10.02 -9.27
CA LEU A 162 -4.98 -10.77 -9.84
C LEU A 162 -3.85 -10.78 -8.83
N THR A 163 -3.32 -11.97 -8.54
CA THR A 163 -2.26 -12.13 -7.56
C THR A 163 -1.11 -12.91 -8.15
N ARG A 164 0.12 -12.45 -7.89
CA ARG A 164 1.34 -13.22 -8.12
C ARG A 164 2.02 -13.45 -6.78
N ARG A 165 2.15 -14.71 -6.38
CA ARG A 165 2.94 -15.07 -5.20
C ARG A 165 4.42 -14.92 -5.47
N ALA A 166 5.18 -14.51 -4.45
CA ALA A 166 6.64 -14.58 -4.51
C ALA A 166 7.06 -16.03 -4.83
N GLY A 167 7.87 -16.20 -5.87
CA GLY A 167 8.43 -17.51 -6.20
C GLY A 167 9.25 -18.02 -5.01
N GLN A 168 9.00 -19.25 -4.55
CA GLN A 168 9.95 -19.92 -3.67
C GLN A 168 11.22 -20.17 -4.49
N ARG A 169 12.39 -19.77 -3.98
CA ARG A 169 13.68 -20.17 -4.57
C ARG A 169 13.72 -21.70 -4.61
N LEU A 170 13.35 -22.27 -5.74
CA LEU A 170 13.63 -23.67 -6.00
C LEU A 170 15.13 -23.82 -6.01
N ARG A 171 15.63 -24.79 -5.23
CA ARG A 171 17.06 -25.15 -5.14
C ARG A 171 17.63 -25.26 -6.56
N ALA A 172 18.65 -24.47 -6.85
CA ALA A 172 19.56 -24.51 -8.00
C ALA A 172 18.95 -25.01 -9.34
N GLY A 173 18.53 -24.09 -10.21
CA GLY A 173 18.32 -24.36 -11.64
C GLY A 173 16.90 -24.24 -12.17
N GLY A 174 15.89 -23.90 -11.39
CA GLY A 174 14.52 -23.67 -11.85
C GLY A 174 14.22 -22.18 -12.05
N ASN A 175 13.51 -21.86 -13.13
CA ASN A 175 12.98 -20.52 -13.40
C ASN A 175 12.09 -20.09 -12.23
N GLU A 176 12.35 -18.92 -11.63
CA GLU A 176 11.55 -18.32 -10.54
C GLU A 176 10.21 -17.78 -11.09
N GLN A 177 9.33 -18.67 -11.57
CA GLN A 177 7.99 -18.26 -11.99
C GLN A 177 7.03 -18.42 -10.82
N GLY A 178 6.55 -17.29 -10.28
CA GLY A 178 5.50 -17.27 -9.25
C GLY A 178 4.16 -17.73 -9.82
N ASP A 179 3.35 -18.38 -8.99
CA ASP A 179 1.97 -18.77 -9.29
C ASP A 179 1.11 -17.52 -9.47
N VAL A 180 0.46 -17.36 -10.62
CA VAL A 180 -0.46 -16.25 -10.91
C VAL A 180 -1.89 -16.75 -10.82
N ARG A 181 -2.73 -16.03 -10.09
CA ARG A 181 -4.14 -16.37 -9.90
C ARG A 181 -5.05 -15.18 -10.17
N MET A 182 -6.24 -15.48 -10.63
CA MET A 182 -7.35 -14.54 -10.74
C MET A 182 -8.46 -14.97 -9.80
N THR A 183 -8.92 -14.07 -8.95
CA THR A 183 -10.13 -14.25 -8.14
C THR A 183 -11.23 -13.36 -8.67
N LEU A 184 -12.37 -13.94 -9.01
CA LEU A 184 -13.59 -13.24 -9.35
C LEU A 184 -14.51 -13.23 -8.12
N ALA A 185 -15.16 -12.11 -7.88
CA ALA A 185 -16.08 -11.94 -6.78
C ALA A 185 -17.39 -11.27 -7.22
N ALA A 186 -18.48 -11.67 -6.59
CA ALA A 186 -19.77 -11.01 -6.69
C ALA A 186 -20.45 -10.97 -5.34
N MET A 187 -21.14 -9.87 -5.05
CA MET A 187 -22.04 -9.76 -3.89
C MET A 187 -23.45 -10.15 -4.36
N ALA A 188 -24.01 -11.18 -3.77
CA ALA A 188 -25.34 -11.69 -4.07
C ALA A 188 -26.35 -11.20 -3.04
N GLY A 189 -27.35 -10.45 -3.48
CA GLY A 189 -28.51 -10.00 -2.68
C GLY A 189 -29.69 -10.96 -2.73
N PRO A 190 -30.74 -10.73 -1.90
CA PRO A 190 -31.92 -11.56 -1.88
C PRO A 190 -32.72 -11.58 -3.20
N ASP A 191 -32.69 -10.46 -3.92
CA ASP A 191 -33.47 -10.27 -5.16
C ASP A 191 -32.66 -10.58 -6.43
N ASP A 192 -31.38 -10.90 -6.30
CA ASP A 192 -30.51 -11.19 -7.44
C ASP A 192 -30.83 -12.56 -8.06
N LEU A 193 -30.47 -12.70 -9.35
CA LEU A 193 -30.45 -13.96 -10.07
C LEU A 193 -29.03 -14.40 -10.34
N ALA A 194 -28.71 -15.67 -10.10
CA ALA A 194 -27.37 -16.22 -10.31
C ALA A 194 -26.89 -16.08 -11.77
N GLU A 195 -27.83 -16.21 -12.72
CA GLU A 195 -27.58 -16.05 -14.16
C GLU A 195 -27.12 -14.63 -14.50
N GLU A 196 -27.73 -13.60 -13.90
CA GLU A 196 -27.37 -12.20 -14.14
C GLU A 196 -26.02 -11.86 -13.53
N LEU A 197 -25.73 -12.37 -12.33
CA LEU A 197 -24.43 -12.22 -11.68
C LEU A 197 -23.34 -12.89 -12.51
N LEU A 198 -23.56 -14.11 -12.98
CA LEU A 198 -22.63 -14.81 -13.86
C LEU A 198 -22.40 -14.03 -15.17
N ALA A 199 -23.47 -13.60 -15.84
CA ALA A 199 -23.37 -12.85 -17.09
C ALA A 199 -22.61 -11.50 -16.89
N ARG A 200 -22.71 -10.85 -15.72
CA ARG A 200 -21.93 -9.66 -15.38
C ARG A 200 -20.45 -9.98 -15.32
N LEU A 201 -20.06 -11.04 -14.63
CA LEU A 201 -18.64 -11.45 -14.51
C LEU A 201 -18.07 -11.90 -15.87
N GLU A 202 -18.84 -12.62 -16.70
CA GLU A 202 -18.42 -13.02 -18.06
C GLU A 202 -18.20 -11.79 -18.97
N ARG A 203 -19.06 -10.77 -18.88
CA ARG A 203 -18.83 -9.49 -19.58
C ARG A 203 -17.53 -8.83 -19.12
N ARG A 204 -17.27 -8.83 -17.80
CA ARG A 204 -16.03 -8.25 -17.24
C ARG A 204 -14.79 -8.96 -17.77
N LEU A 205 -14.80 -10.29 -17.79
CA LEU A 205 -13.71 -11.10 -18.37
C LEU A 205 -13.50 -10.81 -19.87
N THR A 206 -14.59 -10.62 -20.61
CA THR A 206 -14.51 -10.25 -22.03
C THR A 206 -13.85 -8.89 -22.24
N GLU A 207 -14.12 -7.92 -21.36
CA GLU A 207 -13.46 -6.61 -21.39
C GLU A 207 -11.97 -6.72 -21.08
N LEU A 208 -11.59 -7.52 -20.07
CA LEU A 208 -10.19 -7.79 -19.75
C LEU A 208 -9.46 -8.39 -20.96
N CYS A 209 -10.04 -9.41 -21.59
CA CYS A 209 -9.46 -10.02 -22.81
C CYS A 209 -9.21 -8.99 -23.93
N ARG A 210 -10.15 -8.08 -24.14
CA ARG A 210 -10.01 -7.05 -25.19
C ARG A 210 -8.92 -6.02 -24.87
N ALA A 211 -8.87 -5.56 -23.63
CA ALA A 211 -7.91 -4.54 -23.21
C ALA A 211 -6.46 -5.03 -23.26
N ILE A 212 -6.24 -6.35 -23.07
CA ILE A 212 -4.92 -6.96 -23.02
C ILE A 212 -4.43 -7.43 -24.40
N SER A 213 -5.33 -7.63 -25.37
CA SER A 213 -4.96 -8.12 -26.72
C SER A 213 -3.81 -7.35 -27.38
N ASP A 214 -3.60 -6.10 -26.96
CA ASP A 214 -2.55 -5.24 -27.49
C ASP A 214 -1.37 -4.99 -26.52
N ARG A 215 -1.45 -5.47 -25.24
CA ARG A 215 -0.44 -5.13 -24.22
C ARG A 215 -0.14 -6.31 -23.29
N GLN A 216 0.99 -6.97 -23.49
CA GLN A 216 1.46 -8.09 -22.66
C GLN A 216 2.24 -7.64 -21.40
N SER A 217 2.70 -6.40 -21.36
CA SER A 217 3.44 -5.83 -20.23
C SER A 217 3.05 -4.36 -20.03
N LEU A 218 3.27 -3.86 -18.82
CA LEU A 218 3.09 -2.43 -18.55
C LEU A 218 4.16 -1.65 -19.34
N PRO A 219 3.77 -0.79 -20.29
CA PRO A 219 4.75 -0.04 -21.06
C PRO A 219 5.45 0.99 -20.14
N LEU A 220 6.76 1.12 -20.30
CA LEU A 220 7.51 2.22 -19.68
C LEU A 220 7.26 3.48 -20.52
N LEU A 221 6.37 4.31 -20.07
CA LEU A 221 5.99 5.59 -20.67
C LEU A 221 6.61 6.73 -19.89
N ASP A 222 6.79 7.87 -20.57
CA ASP A 222 7.14 9.12 -19.88
C ASP A 222 6.01 9.49 -18.91
N PRO A 223 6.27 9.57 -17.60
CA PRO A 223 5.25 9.90 -16.61
C PRO A 223 4.89 11.38 -16.60
N SER A 224 5.75 12.22 -17.20
CA SER A 224 5.58 13.69 -17.25
C SER A 224 4.82 14.12 -18.49
N PRO A 225 3.62 14.70 -18.38
CA PRO A 225 2.95 15.32 -19.53
C PRO A 225 3.81 16.43 -20.18
N ALA A 226 3.95 16.44 -21.49
CA ALA A 226 4.77 17.45 -22.18
C ALA A 226 4.23 18.87 -21.98
N GLY A 227 5.11 19.82 -21.62
CA GLY A 227 4.76 21.22 -21.47
C GLY A 227 5.46 21.94 -20.32
N ARG A 228 4.87 23.03 -19.84
CA ARG A 228 5.41 23.80 -18.72
C ARG A 228 4.73 23.40 -17.42
N TYR A 229 5.54 23.25 -16.39
CA TYR A 229 5.12 22.91 -15.02
C TYR A 229 5.26 24.10 -14.10
N GLN A 230 4.40 24.13 -13.08
CA GLN A 230 4.59 25.00 -11.92
C GLN A 230 4.72 24.13 -10.69
N VAL A 231 5.83 24.29 -9.98
CA VAL A 231 6.07 23.63 -8.70
C VAL A 231 5.92 24.65 -7.59
N ALA A 232 5.09 24.38 -6.60
CA ALA A 232 4.84 25.28 -5.49
C ALA A 232 4.73 24.49 -4.17
N SER A 233 5.28 25.04 -3.12
CA SER A 233 5.05 24.56 -1.75
C SER A 233 3.66 24.98 -1.31
N ALA A 234 2.87 24.09 -0.69
CA ALA A 234 1.53 24.42 -0.19
C ALA A 234 1.58 25.47 0.92
N MET A 235 2.58 25.37 1.80
CA MET A 235 2.95 26.40 2.78
C MET A 235 4.39 26.87 2.48
N PRO A 236 4.73 28.15 2.77
CA PRO A 236 6.09 28.64 2.59
C PRO A 236 7.12 27.74 3.34
N PRO A 237 8.34 27.54 2.80
CA PRO A 237 9.39 26.76 3.49
C PRO A 237 9.67 27.24 4.92
N GLU A 238 9.59 28.53 5.15
CA GLU A 238 9.80 29.16 6.47
C GLU A 238 8.75 28.72 7.51
N HIS A 239 7.55 28.34 7.05
CA HIS A 239 6.54 27.76 7.92
C HIS A 239 7.01 26.42 8.49
N TYR A 240 7.59 25.55 7.64
CA TYR A 240 8.15 24.28 8.08
C TYR A 240 9.30 24.46 9.04
N GLU A 241 10.24 25.38 8.76
CA GLU A 241 11.36 25.69 9.66
C GLU A 241 10.87 26.22 11.03
N ALA A 242 9.86 27.09 11.04
CA ALA A 242 9.25 27.57 12.27
C ALA A 242 8.56 26.45 13.07
N ALA A 243 7.88 25.51 12.37
CA ALA A 243 7.27 24.34 12.98
C ALA A 243 8.31 23.42 13.63
N VAL A 244 9.44 23.18 12.92
CA VAL A 244 10.58 22.43 13.47
C VAL A 244 11.15 23.10 14.71
N ALA A 245 11.42 24.42 14.65
CA ALA A 245 11.93 25.16 15.81
C ALA A 245 10.99 25.07 17.02
N ARG A 246 9.67 25.15 16.79
CA ARG A 246 8.67 25.01 17.87
C ARG A 246 8.67 23.58 18.42
N ALA A 247 8.73 22.56 17.57
CA ALA A 247 8.80 21.16 18.00
C ALA A 247 10.05 20.89 18.86
N VAL A 248 11.21 21.39 18.45
CA VAL A 248 12.46 21.29 19.22
C VAL A 248 12.33 21.95 20.60
N ALA A 249 11.65 23.10 20.69
CA ALA A 249 11.39 23.75 22.00
C ALA A 249 10.53 22.86 22.92
N LEU A 250 9.43 22.27 22.40
CA LEU A 250 8.57 21.37 23.17
C LEU A 250 9.30 20.09 23.62
N ILE A 251 10.19 19.57 22.78
CA ILE A 251 11.04 18.41 23.12
C ILE A 251 12.02 18.79 24.26
N LYS A 252 12.62 19.99 24.20
CA LYS A 252 13.52 20.48 25.28
C LYS A 252 12.81 20.75 26.58
N GLU A 253 11.54 21.13 26.53
CA GLU A 253 10.66 21.30 27.69
C GLU A 253 10.18 19.95 28.28
N GLY A 254 10.39 18.84 27.55
CA GLY A 254 10.06 17.48 27.98
C GLY A 254 8.60 17.07 27.76
N GLU A 255 7.85 17.81 26.95
CA GLU A 255 6.47 17.46 26.60
C GLU A 255 6.37 16.24 25.69
N ILE A 256 7.33 16.09 24.79
CA ILE A 256 7.48 14.96 23.84
C ILE A 256 8.96 14.59 23.68
N GLU A 257 9.25 13.37 23.24
CA GLU A 257 10.61 12.93 22.94
C GLU A 257 10.92 13.09 21.43
N LYS A 258 9.92 12.88 20.58
CA LYS A 258 10.01 12.94 19.12
C LYS A 258 8.65 13.32 18.53
N VAL A 259 8.67 14.06 17.41
CA VAL A 259 7.50 14.26 16.55
C VAL A 259 7.95 14.23 15.08
N VAL A 260 7.11 13.71 14.19
CA VAL A 260 7.36 13.80 12.74
C VAL A 260 6.55 14.95 12.19
N LEU A 261 7.22 15.86 11.46
CA LEU A 261 6.58 16.98 10.77
C LEU A 261 6.71 16.81 9.27
N ALA A 262 5.63 17.09 8.55
CA ALA A 262 5.51 16.93 7.12
C ALA A 262 5.17 18.25 6.41
N ARG A 263 5.46 18.29 5.10
CA ARG A 263 5.05 19.37 4.20
C ARG A 263 4.56 18.80 2.86
N GLU A 264 3.77 19.61 2.16
CA GLU A 264 3.23 19.31 0.85
C GLU A 264 3.88 20.21 -0.21
N VAL A 265 4.24 19.61 -1.35
CA VAL A 265 4.66 20.30 -2.58
C VAL A 265 3.73 19.88 -3.71
N GLN A 266 3.19 20.87 -4.41
CA GLN A 266 2.29 20.67 -5.53
C GLN A 266 3.00 20.87 -6.86
N VAL A 267 2.71 19.97 -7.80
CA VAL A 267 3.12 20.10 -9.20
C VAL A 267 1.87 20.28 -10.04
N HIS A 268 1.78 21.41 -10.72
CA HIS A 268 0.72 21.73 -11.67
C HIS A 268 1.25 21.44 -13.08
N ALA A 269 0.79 20.34 -13.67
CA ALA A 269 1.14 19.92 -15.01
C ALA A 269 0.23 20.58 -16.05
N PRO A 270 0.65 20.63 -17.32
CA PRO A 270 -0.18 21.17 -18.41
C PRO A 270 -1.38 20.28 -18.78
N GLN A 271 -1.34 19.00 -18.43
CA GLN A 271 -2.38 18.00 -18.69
C GLN A 271 -2.48 17.02 -17.51
N ALA A 272 -3.57 16.23 -17.49
CA ALA A 272 -3.76 15.21 -16.47
C ALA A 272 -2.66 14.13 -16.53
N TYR A 273 -2.22 13.69 -15.36
CA TYR A 273 -1.29 12.58 -15.24
C TYR A 273 -1.92 11.24 -15.60
N ASP A 274 -1.15 10.36 -16.23
CA ASP A 274 -1.49 8.92 -16.28
C ASP A 274 -0.85 8.19 -15.10
N PRO A 275 -1.63 7.73 -14.11
CA PRO A 275 -1.09 7.02 -12.96
C PRO A 275 -0.36 5.73 -13.33
N ALA A 276 -0.71 5.09 -14.45
CA ALA A 276 -0.04 3.86 -14.89
C ALA A 276 1.38 4.15 -15.42
N ALA A 277 1.58 5.29 -16.10
CA ALA A 277 2.90 5.72 -16.53
C ALA A 277 3.80 6.02 -15.31
N VAL A 278 3.28 6.75 -14.32
CA VAL A 278 4.01 7.03 -13.07
C VAL A 278 4.36 5.74 -12.34
N PHE A 279 3.40 4.82 -12.18
CA PHE A 279 3.62 3.53 -11.53
C PHE A 279 4.66 2.68 -12.26
N GLY A 280 4.62 2.65 -13.60
CA GLY A 280 5.58 1.91 -14.42
C GLY A 280 7.02 2.31 -14.15
N VAL A 281 7.28 3.63 -14.03
CA VAL A 281 8.61 4.14 -13.68
C VAL A 281 8.97 3.82 -12.23
N LEU A 282 8.03 3.98 -11.28
CA LEU A 282 8.31 3.72 -9.87
C LEU A 282 8.70 2.26 -9.60
N ARG A 283 8.03 1.29 -10.18
CA ARG A 283 8.34 -0.13 -9.98
C ARG A 283 9.71 -0.53 -10.54
N GLU A 284 10.20 0.15 -11.60
CA GLU A 284 11.52 -0.08 -12.16
C GLU A 284 12.63 0.66 -11.37
N ALA A 285 12.33 1.90 -10.93
CA ALA A 285 13.30 2.73 -10.22
C ALA A 285 13.46 2.34 -8.74
N PHE A 286 12.42 1.78 -8.11
CA PHE A 286 12.38 1.46 -6.68
C PHE A 286 12.00 -0.01 -6.41
N PRO A 287 12.73 -0.99 -6.97
CA PRO A 287 12.34 -2.40 -6.90
C PRO A 287 12.33 -2.97 -5.47
N SER A 288 13.06 -2.38 -4.53
CA SER A 288 13.09 -2.77 -3.12
C SER A 288 11.94 -2.19 -2.28
N CYS A 289 11.13 -1.29 -2.87
CA CYS A 289 10.00 -0.65 -2.20
C CYS A 289 8.68 -1.38 -2.45
N PHE A 290 7.68 -1.03 -1.63
CA PHE A 290 6.28 -1.28 -1.92
C PHE A 290 5.81 -0.25 -2.93
N CYS A 291 5.70 -0.63 -4.19
CA CYS A 291 5.15 0.21 -5.25
C CYS A 291 3.65 -0.01 -5.33
N PHE A 292 2.86 1.04 -5.18
CA PHE A 292 1.41 0.89 -5.21
C PHE A 292 0.67 2.07 -5.86
N CYS A 293 -0.53 1.77 -6.37
CA CYS A 293 -1.54 2.73 -6.75
C CYS A 293 -2.87 2.39 -6.09
N VAL A 294 -3.56 3.40 -5.58
CA VAL A 294 -4.95 3.29 -5.10
C VAL A 294 -5.78 4.30 -5.86
N GLY A 295 -6.60 3.84 -6.80
CA GLY A 295 -7.51 4.70 -7.57
C GLY A 295 -8.89 4.77 -6.92
N ARG A 296 -9.40 6.00 -6.78
CA ARG A 296 -10.75 6.31 -6.26
C ARG A 296 -11.33 7.46 -7.07
N GLY A 297 -12.36 7.17 -7.90
CA GLY A 297 -12.94 8.19 -8.76
C GLY A 297 -11.91 8.79 -9.71
N ASP A 298 -11.72 10.11 -9.61
CA ASP A 298 -10.78 10.90 -10.41
C ASP A 298 -9.39 11.07 -9.77
N ALA A 299 -9.17 10.48 -8.58
CA ALA A 299 -7.92 10.60 -7.87
C ALA A 299 -7.18 9.26 -7.74
N THR A 300 -5.86 9.31 -7.74
CA THR A 300 -4.99 8.15 -7.51
C THR A 300 -3.87 8.52 -6.56
N LEU A 301 -3.74 7.76 -5.45
CA LEU A 301 -2.55 7.81 -4.61
C LEU A 301 -1.52 6.83 -5.17
N VAL A 302 -0.33 7.34 -5.53
CA VAL A 302 0.78 6.57 -6.09
C VAL A 302 1.99 6.68 -5.17
N ALA A 303 2.73 5.58 -4.98
CA ALA A 303 3.86 5.56 -4.06
C ALA A 303 4.92 4.50 -4.39
N ALA A 304 6.14 4.75 -3.87
CA ALA A 304 7.20 3.75 -3.71
C ALA A 304 7.69 3.79 -2.25
N SER A 305 6.98 3.12 -1.36
CA SER A 305 7.23 3.14 0.07
C SER A 305 8.28 2.12 0.50
N PRO A 306 9.30 2.52 1.29
CA PRO A 306 10.28 1.58 1.84
C PRO A 306 9.81 0.90 3.14
N GLU A 307 8.72 1.36 3.75
CA GLU A 307 8.40 1.02 5.14
C GLU A 307 7.30 -0.01 5.25
N LEU A 308 7.66 -1.21 5.72
CA LEU A 308 6.72 -2.24 6.13
C LEU A 308 6.15 -1.89 7.51
N LEU A 309 4.87 -1.58 7.59
CA LEU A 309 4.20 -1.42 8.87
C LEU A 309 4.03 -2.78 9.54
N VAL A 310 3.38 -3.72 8.87
CA VAL A 310 3.16 -5.06 9.38
C VAL A 310 2.86 -6.05 8.25
N ARG A 311 3.41 -7.25 8.37
CA ARG A 311 3.03 -8.45 7.60
C ARG A 311 2.70 -9.55 8.58
N ARG A 312 1.57 -10.19 8.39
CA ARG A 312 1.15 -11.37 9.12
C ARG A 312 1.03 -12.56 8.17
N GLU A 313 1.63 -13.69 8.57
CA GLU A 313 1.56 -14.97 7.89
C GLU A 313 1.30 -16.05 8.95
N GLY A 314 0.04 -16.45 9.12
CA GLY A 314 -0.40 -17.31 10.22
C GLY A 314 -0.15 -16.66 11.58
N HIS A 315 0.70 -17.28 12.40
CA HIS A 315 1.10 -16.71 13.69
C HIS A 315 2.39 -15.86 13.62
N ARG A 316 2.99 -15.71 12.45
CA ARG A 316 4.22 -14.93 12.30
C ARG A 316 3.89 -13.51 11.94
N VAL A 317 4.55 -12.58 12.62
CA VAL A 317 4.51 -11.15 12.32
C VAL A 317 5.89 -10.68 11.94
N SER A 318 5.98 -9.86 10.91
CA SER A 318 7.20 -9.18 10.50
C SER A 318 6.92 -7.70 10.33
N THR A 319 7.85 -6.87 10.74
CA THR A 319 7.83 -5.43 10.55
C THR A 319 9.25 -4.89 10.42
N LEU A 320 9.40 -3.64 10.02
CA LEU A 320 10.69 -2.97 9.86
C LEU A 320 10.64 -1.62 10.59
N ALA A 321 11.44 -1.47 11.64
CA ALA A 321 11.71 -0.14 12.17
C ALA A 321 12.63 0.60 11.19
N LEU A 322 12.20 1.76 10.68
CA LEU A 322 12.94 2.56 9.70
C LEU A 322 12.95 4.02 10.16
N ALA A 323 14.13 4.54 10.53
CA ALA A 323 14.30 5.94 10.94
C ALA A 323 15.77 6.35 10.81
N GLY A 324 16.01 7.67 10.77
CA GLY A 324 17.31 8.21 10.41
C GLY A 324 17.61 8.06 8.91
N SER A 325 18.09 9.10 8.25
CA SER A 325 18.35 9.03 6.82
C SER A 325 19.50 9.90 6.37
N THR A 326 20.15 9.50 5.26
CA THR A 326 21.14 10.29 4.55
C THR A 326 21.02 10.04 3.04
N ARG A 327 21.48 11.03 2.25
CA ARG A 327 21.47 10.93 0.79
C ARG A 327 22.35 9.80 0.28
N ARG A 328 22.07 9.33 -0.94
CA ARG A 328 22.95 8.46 -1.72
C ARG A 328 23.98 9.29 -2.50
N SER A 329 25.03 8.65 -2.96
CA SER A 329 26.01 9.21 -3.88
C SER A 329 26.22 8.29 -5.07
N ALA A 330 26.47 8.88 -6.24
CA ALA A 330 26.87 8.13 -7.43
C ALA A 330 28.29 7.58 -7.30
N ASP A 331 29.14 8.18 -6.46
CA ASP A 331 30.46 7.67 -6.10
C ASP A 331 30.31 6.62 -5.00
N PRO A 332 30.67 5.34 -5.23
CA PRO A 332 30.50 4.27 -4.26
C PRO A 332 31.24 4.51 -2.94
N ALA A 333 32.43 5.11 -2.97
CA ALA A 333 33.22 5.37 -1.77
C ALA A 333 32.57 6.47 -0.90
N VAL A 334 32.02 7.50 -1.54
CA VAL A 334 31.25 8.54 -0.84
C VAL A 334 29.95 7.97 -0.30
N ASP A 335 29.27 7.12 -1.06
CA ASP A 335 28.00 6.47 -0.64
C ASP A 335 28.21 5.58 0.59
N ASP A 336 29.26 4.76 0.59
CA ASP A 336 29.62 3.91 1.72
C ASP A 336 30.02 4.76 2.93
N HIS A 337 30.81 5.82 2.75
CA HIS A 337 31.18 6.74 3.82
C HIS A 337 29.97 7.41 4.47
N LEU A 338 29.00 7.90 3.68
CA LEU A 338 27.76 8.48 4.19
C LEU A 338 26.94 7.45 4.99
N GLY A 339 26.89 6.21 4.51
CA GLY A 339 26.23 5.12 5.23
C GLY A 339 26.92 4.78 6.56
N GLU A 340 28.27 4.74 6.59
CA GLU A 340 29.02 4.51 7.81
C GLU A 340 28.85 5.66 8.81
N GLN A 341 28.80 6.90 8.35
CA GLN A 341 28.49 8.05 9.21
C GLN A 341 27.11 7.90 9.83
N LEU A 342 26.08 7.55 9.03
CA LEU A 342 24.72 7.33 9.53
C LEU A 342 24.66 6.24 10.61
N LEU A 343 25.40 5.13 10.44
CA LEU A 343 25.48 4.04 11.42
C LEU A 343 26.15 4.45 12.73
N ARG A 344 27.05 5.43 12.72
CA ARG A 344 27.85 5.86 13.89
C ARG A 344 27.28 7.09 14.60
N ASP A 345 26.44 7.87 13.92
CA ASP A 345 25.86 9.10 14.46
C ASP A 345 24.87 8.79 15.59
N GLU A 346 25.17 9.31 16.79
CA GLU A 346 24.38 9.03 18.00
C GLU A 346 22.96 9.57 17.90
N SER A 347 22.75 10.73 17.28
CA SER A 347 21.42 11.34 17.14
C SER A 347 20.49 10.50 16.26
N TYR A 348 20.99 10.03 15.11
CA TYR A 348 20.21 9.14 14.25
C TYR A 348 19.96 7.76 14.89
N ARG A 349 20.94 7.24 15.63
CA ARG A 349 20.78 5.98 16.38
C ARG A 349 19.75 6.11 17.50
N GLU A 350 19.70 7.22 18.22
CA GLU A 350 18.72 7.50 19.26
C GLU A 350 17.31 7.63 18.64
N GLU A 351 17.17 8.41 17.58
CA GLU A 351 15.92 8.52 16.80
C GLU A 351 15.41 7.14 16.39
N HIS A 352 16.27 6.30 15.81
CA HIS A 352 15.93 4.96 15.37
C HIS A 352 15.54 4.03 16.52
N ALA A 353 16.27 4.10 17.63
CA ALA A 353 16.02 3.27 18.81
C ALA A 353 14.63 3.56 19.44
N ILE A 354 14.14 4.81 19.38
CA ILE A 354 12.79 5.17 19.82
C ILE A 354 11.76 4.36 19.03
N VAL A 355 11.91 4.28 17.70
CA VAL A 355 11.01 3.54 16.82
C VAL A 355 11.05 2.05 17.11
N ALA A 356 12.24 1.44 17.15
CA ALA A 356 12.41 0.01 17.39
C ALA A 356 11.82 -0.41 18.75
N ARG A 357 12.16 0.31 19.82
CA ARG A 357 11.62 0.05 21.18
C ARG A 357 10.11 0.16 21.24
N ARG A 358 9.51 1.15 20.56
CA ARG A 358 8.05 1.31 20.53
C ARG A 358 7.38 0.13 19.85
N ILE A 359 7.89 -0.32 18.70
CA ILE A 359 7.37 -1.48 17.96
C ILE A 359 7.44 -2.74 18.83
N GLU A 360 8.58 -3.03 19.44
CA GLU A 360 8.74 -4.17 20.34
C GLU A 360 7.76 -4.11 21.52
N ARG A 361 7.65 -2.96 22.18
CA ARG A 361 6.74 -2.75 23.30
C ARG A 361 5.27 -2.96 22.89
N THR A 362 4.90 -2.56 21.67
CA THR A 362 3.55 -2.76 21.14
C THR A 362 3.25 -4.24 20.85
N LEU A 363 4.19 -4.98 20.30
CA LEU A 363 3.98 -6.41 19.95
C LEU A 363 4.09 -7.34 21.15
N ARG A 364 4.90 -7.01 22.16
CA ARG A 364 5.23 -7.90 23.31
C ARG A 364 4.02 -8.46 24.04
N PRO A 365 2.94 -7.71 24.35
CA PRO A 365 1.75 -8.25 25.02
C PRO A 365 0.98 -9.29 24.21
N HIS A 366 1.18 -9.30 22.89
CA HIS A 366 0.44 -10.16 21.95
C HIS A 366 1.24 -11.35 21.43
N ALA A 367 2.52 -11.46 21.83
CA ALA A 367 3.44 -12.42 21.26
C ALA A 367 4.04 -13.37 22.31
N VAL A 368 4.29 -14.60 21.90
CA VAL A 368 5.08 -15.58 22.68
C VAL A 368 6.54 -15.11 22.77
N TRP A 369 7.05 -14.54 21.67
CA TRP A 369 8.35 -13.89 21.61
C TRP A 369 8.34 -12.76 20.57
N VAL A 370 9.19 -11.78 20.83
CA VAL A 370 9.52 -10.70 19.89
C VAL A 370 11.04 -10.64 19.79
N ALA A 371 11.58 -10.62 18.59
CA ALA A 371 13.00 -10.52 18.31
C ALA A 371 13.25 -9.36 17.34
N ALA A 372 14.11 -8.43 17.75
CA ALA A 372 14.68 -7.38 16.92
C ALA A 372 16.16 -7.67 16.66
N ALA A 373 16.70 -7.26 15.52
CA ALA A 373 18.13 -7.27 15.31
C ALA A 373 18.82 -6.36 16.35
N PRO A 374 19.97 -6.77 16.94
CA PRO A 374 20.60 -6.01 18.02
C PRO A 374 21.15 -4.66 17.57
N GLU A 375 21.55 -4.54 16.32
CA GLU A 375 22.05 -3.32 15.70
C GLU A 375 21.27 -3.03 14.42
N PRO A 376 21.05 -1.74 14.07
CA PRO A 376 20.43 -1.39 12.81
C PRO A 376 21.39 -1.66 11.63
N GLU A 377 20.79 -1.97 10.49
CA GLU A 377 21.48 -2.14 9.22
C GLU A 377 21.15 -0.98 8.27
N LEU A 378 21.98 -0.78 7.23
CA LEU A 378 21.68 0.20 6.17
C LEU A 378 20.66 -0.37 5.20
N VAL A 379 19.52 0.30 5.10
CA VAL A 379 18.52 0.06 4.07
C VAL A 379 18.74 1.08 2.95
N ARG A 380 19.28 0.63 1.83
CA ARG A 380 19.61 1.47 0.67
C ARG A 380 18.46 1.47 -0.34
N ILE A 381 17.94 2.64 -0.62
CA ILE A 381 16.92 2.90 -1.64
C ILE A 381 17.58 3.75 -2.74
N ALA A 382 16.92 3.94 -3.88
CA ALA A 382 17.53 4.59 -5.04
C ALA A 382 18.21 5.95 -4.71
N ASN A 383 17.55 6.83 -3.96
CA ASN A 383 18.00 8.19 -3.69
C ASN A 383 18.40 8.47 -2.24
N ILE A 384 18.15 7.54 -1.32
CA ILE A 384 18.35 7.73 0.12
C ILE A 384 18.73 6.41 0.79
N GLN A 385 19.43 6.47 1.91
CA GLN A 385 19.67 5.31 2.78
C GLN A 385 19.20 5.61 4.20
N HIS A 386 18.71 4.58 4.88
CA HIS A 386 18.13 4.65 6.21
C HIS A 386 18.77 3.65 7.16
N LEU A 387 18.63 3.89 8.47
CA LEU A 387 18.79 2.84 9.46
C LEU A 387 17.54 1.96 9.51
N GLY A 388 17.70 0.65 9.45
CA GLY A 388 16.62 -0.33 9.49
C GLY A 388 16.88 -1.44 10.48
N THR A 389 15.87 -1.79 11.29
CA THR A 389 15.90 -2.95 12.19
C THR A 389 14.73 -3.87 11.88
N PRO A 390 14.97 -5.05 11.28
CA PRO A 390 13.94 -6.07 11.13
C PRO A 390 13.47 -6.57 12.50
N ILE A 391 12.15 -6.58 12.71
CA ILE A 391 11.53 -7.10 13.93
C ILE A 391 10.58 -8.21 13.54
N ARG A 392 10.66 -9.33 14.25
CA ARG A 392 9.82 -10.51 14.06
C ARG A 392 9.16 -10.90 15.37
N ALA A 393 7.93 -11.42 15.27
CA ALA A 393 7.21 -11.92 16.44
C ALA A 393 6.43 -13.20 16.09
N GLN A 394 6.20 -14.02 17.11
CA GLN A 394 5.28 -15.14 17.08
C GLN A 394 4.09 -14.80 17.96
N LEU A 395 2.91 -14.66 17.36
CA LEU A 395 1.67 -14.34 18.08
C LEU A 395 1.29 -15.46 19.06
N ALA A 396 0.84 -15.09 20.24
CA ALA A 396 0.32 -16.00 21.26
C ALA A 396 -1.11 -16.46 20.94
N ALA A 397 -1.91 -15.58 20.31
CA ALA A 397 -3.25 -15.86 19.82
C ALA A 397 -3.42 -15.25 18.41
N PRO A 398 -4.35 -15.74 17.60
CA PRO A 398 -4.62 -15.14 16.27
C PRO A 398 -5.10 -13.69 16.41
N ILE A 399 -4.35 -12.76 15.81
CA ILE A 399 -4.73 -11.35 15.62
C ILE A 399 -4.63 -11.10 14.13
N GLU A 400 -5.64 -10.51 13.53
CA GLU A 400 -5.67 -10.26 12.09
C GLU A 400 -4.72 -9.13 11.68
N ALA A 401 -4.26 -9.16 10.42
CA ALA A 401 -3.34 -8.12 9.91
C ALA A 401 -3.92 -6.70 10.04
N LEU A 402 -5.24 -6.53 9.87
CA LEU A 402 -5.94 -5.26 10.07
C LEU A 402 -5.85 -4.75 11.51
N GLU A 403 -6.07 -5.64 12.48
CA GLU A 403 -5.98 -5.29 13.90
C GLU A 403 -4.52 -4.95 14.29
N LEU A 404 -3.56 -5.73 13.78
CA LEU A 404 -2.13 -5.45 13.98
C LEU A 404 -1.72 -4.10 13.37
N ALA A 405 -2.24 -3.76 12.18
CA ALA A 405 -2.01 -2.44 11.58
C ALA A 405 -2.53 -1.31 12.48
N GLY A 406 -3.72 -1.48 13.08
CA GLY A 406 -4.28 -0.53 14.03
C GLY A 406 -3.49 -0.40 15.34
N LEU A 407 -2.96 -1.52 15.86
CA LEU A 407 -2.11 -1.51 17.06
C LEU A 407 -0.78 -0.78 16.84
N MET A 408 -0.24 -0.86 15.63
CA MET A 408 1.06 -0.29 15.29
C MET A 408 0.97 1.13 14.74
N HIS A 409 -0.15 1.52 14.15
CA HIS A 409 -0.31 2.84 13.53
C HIS A 409 -0.79 3.90 14.53
N PRO A 410 -0.14 5.11 14.50
CA PRO A 410 1.11 5.41 13.83
C PRO A 410 2.34 4.99 14.65
N THR A 411 3.39 4.57 13.95
CA THR A 411 4.70 4.37 14.58
C THR A 411 5.37 5.73 14.87
N PRO A 412 6.38 5.80 15.76
CA PRO A 412 7.15 7.04 15.93
C PRO A 412 7.96 7.46 14.70
N ALA A 413 8.05 6.59 13.68
CA ALA A 413 8.67 6.93 12.40
C ALA A 413 7.83 7.91 11.56
N VAL A 414 6.52 8.00 11.81
CA VAL A 414 5.60 8.89 11.08
C VAL A 414 4.72 9.76 12.00
N GLY A 415 4.62 9.42 13.28
CA GLY A 415 3.85 10.15 14.30
C GLY A 415 4.77 10.85 15.30
N GLY A 416 5.03 10.19 16.42
CA GLY A 416 5.93 10.68 17.47
C GLY A 416 5.85 9.84 18.73
N GLU A 417 6.62 10.23 19.74
CA GLU A 417 6.67 9.57 21.04
C GLU A 417 6.70 10.62 22.16
N PRO A 418 5.86 10.54 23.20
CA PRO A 418 4.69 9.67 23.32
C PRO A 418 3.63 9.95 22.23
N ALA A 419 2.93 8.90 21.78
CA ALA A 419 2.08 9.00 20.58
C ALA A 419 0.96 10.07 20.73
N GLN A 420 0.18 10.05 21.82
CA GLN A 420 -0.98 10.93 21.98
C GLN A 420 -0.61 12.42 22.01
N PRO A 421 0.36 12.89 22.84
CA PRO A 421 0.82 14.27 22.79
C PRO A 421 1.31 14.69 21.39
N ALA A 422 2.14 13.84 20.73
CA ALA A 422 2.66 14.15 19.42
C ALA A 422 1.55 14.29 18.36
N LEU A 423 0.54 13.40 18.35
CA LEU A 423 -0.57 13.45 17.40
C LEU A 423 -1.43 14.70 17.54
N HIS A 424 -1.59 15.25 18.74
CA HIS A 424 -2.30 16.52 18.95
C HIS A 424 -1.53 17.73 18.42
N LEU A 425 -0.19 17.67 18.41
CA LEU A 425 0.66 18.78 17.97
C LEU A 425 0.79 18.83 16.43
N ILE A 426 0.81 17.68 15.76
CA ILE A 426 1.06 17.58 14.33
C ILE A 426 0.16 18.49 13.48
N PRO A 427 -1.18 18.47 13.59
CA PRO A 427 -2.04 19.30 12.76
C PRO A 427 -1.81 20.80 12.97
N ALA A 428 -1.54 21.20 14.22
CA ALA A 428 -1.32 22.59 14.58
C ALA A 428 0.02 23.13 14.05
N LEU A 429 1.05 22.28 14.00
CA LEU A 429 2.38 22.65 13.53
C LEU A 429 2.48 22.61 11.99
N GLU A 430 1.83 21.64 11.36
CA GLU A 430 1.90 21.46 9.89
C GLU A 430 0.94 22.36 9.12
N GLY A 431 -0.28 22.60 9.65
CA GLY A 431 -1.37 23.20 8.90
C GLY A 431 -1.81 22.36 7.70
N LEU A 432 -1.61 21.03 7.77
CA LEU A 432 -1.80 20.07 6.69
C LEU A 432 -2.80 18.97 7.10
N ASP A 433 -3.76 18.65 6.23
CA ASP A 433 -4.48 17.39 6.30
C ASP A 433 -3.69 16.33 5.53
N ARG A 434 -3.07 15.42 6.26
CA ARG A 434 -2.25 14.34 5.67
C ARG A 434 -3.08 13.35 4.86
N GLY A 435 -4.39 13.23 5.13
CA GLY A 435 -5.22 12.18 4.54
C GLY A 435 -4.56 10.80 4.67
N TRP A 436 -4.34 10.12 3.56
CA TRP A 436 -3.66 8.81 3.54
C TRP A 436 -2.13 8.88 3.52
N TYR A 437 -1.53 10.04 3.32
CA TYR A 437 -0.08 10.18 3.50
C TYR A 437 0.32 9.79 4.93
N SER A 438 1.35 8.97 5.08
CA SER A 438 1.80 8.34 6.33
C SER A 438 0.80 7.37 6.97
N GLY A 439 -0.32 7.08 6.32
CA GLY A 439 -1.28 6.07 6.73
C GLY A 439 -0.94 4.67 6.20
N PRO A 440 -1.54 3.61 6.76
CA PRO A 440 -1.38 2.25 6.27
C PRO A 440 -2.09 2.02 4.94
N VAL A 441 -1.40 1.38 3.98
CA VAL A 441 -1.97 0.91 2.71
C VAL A 441 -1.59 -0.55 2.51
N GLY A 442 -2.53 -1.40 2.12
CA GLY A 442 -2.27 -2.81 1.94
C GLY A 442 -3.51 -3.66 1.74
N TRP A 443 -3.44 -4.90 2.18
CA TRP A 443 -4.46 -5.92 1.96
C TRP A 443 -4.55 -6.91 3.12
N THR A 444 -5.69 -7.60 3.21
CA THR A 444 -5.91 -8.77 4.07
C THR A 444 -6.77 -9.80 3.36
N ASP A 445 -6.58 -11.08 3.68
CA ASP A 445 -7.37 -12.20 3.16
C ASP A 445 -8.35 -12.77 4.20
N ALA A 446 -9.09 -13.81 3.81
CA ALA A 446 -10.07 -14.48 4.68
C ALA A 446 -9.44 -15.29 5.83
N THR A 447 -8.12 -15.53 5.84
CA THR A 447 -7.42 -16.16 6.96
C THR A 447 -6.97 -15.14 8.01
N GLY A 448 -7.15 -13.86 7.72
CA GLY A 448 -6.62 -12.73 8.50
C GLY A 448 -5.15 -12.46 8.23
N ASP A 449 -4.51 -13.17 7.29
CA ASP A 449 -3.19 -12.83 6.79
C ASP A 449 -3.26 -11.54 5.99
N GLY A 450 -2.15 -10.83 5.90
CA GLY A 450 -2.13 -9.55 5.20
C GLY A 450 -0.81 -8.80 5.33
N GLU A 451 -0.71 -7.73 4.57
CA GLU A 451 0.45 -6.88 4.51
C GLU A 451 0.05 -5.43 4.34
N PHE A 452 0.58 -4.57 5.21
CA PHE A 452 0.38 -3.13 5.18
C PHE A 452 1.74 -2.42 5.19
N CYS A 453 1.96 -1.52 4.26
CA CYS A 453 3.06 -0.56 4.27
C CYS A 453 2.56 0.81 4.74
N VAL A 454 3.48 1.70 5.10
CA VAL A 454 3.17 3.11 5.39
C VAL A 454 3.22 3.90 4.09
N ALA A 455 2.21 4.71 3.79
CA ALA A 455 2.16 5.51 2.55
C ALA A 455 3.16 6.67 2.61
N LEU A 456 4.39 6.37 2.24
CA LEU A 456 5.51 7.30 2.13
C LEU A 456 6.02 7.36 0.69
N ARG A 457 6.80 8.41 0.37
CA ARG A 457 7.27 8.63 -1.00
C ARG A 457 6.11 8.51 -1.98
N CYS A 458 5.04 9.24 -1.66
CA CYS A 458 3.77 9.16 -2.38
C CYS A 458 3.37 10.53 -2.95
N ALA A 459 2.51 10.46 -3.97
CA ALA A 459 1.83 11.61 -4.51
C ALA A 459 0.34 11.29 -4.71
N LEU A 460 -0.53 12.24 -4.39
CA LEU A 460 -1.93 12.20 -4.78
C LEU A 460 -2.08 12.91 -6.12
N LEU A 461 -2.44 12.14 -7.15
CA LEU A 461 -2.70 12.63 -8.50
C LEU A 461 -4.20 12.88 -8.66
N ARG A 462 -4.57 14.11 -9.05
CA ARG A 462 -5.95 14.48 -9.38
C ARG A 462 -5.95 15.41 -10.58
N GLY A 463 -6.34 14.89 -11.75
CA GLY A 463 -6.22 15.59 -13.01
C GLY A 463 -4.77 16.07 -13.26
N PRO A 464 -4.53 17.37 -13.52
CA PRO A 464 -3.21 17.90 -13.77
C PRO A 464 -2.42 18.26 -12.50
N ILE A 465 -2.93 17.96 -11.30
CA ILE A 465 -2.28 18.33 -10.03
C ILE A 465 -1.75 17.08 -9.37
N ALA A 466 -0.45 17.07 -9.04
CA ALA A 466 0.18 16.11 -8.18
C ALA A 466 0.56 16.76 -6.85
N ARG A 467 0.12 16.18 -5.72
CA ARG A 467 0.46 16.61 -4.36
C ARG A 467 1.45 15.63 -3.77
N CYS A 468 2.68 16.07 -3.61
CA CYS A 468 3.79 15.26 -3.08
C CYS A 468 4.02 15.61 -1.62
N TYR A 469 4.29 14.60 -0.80
CA TYR A 469 4.45 14.74 0.63
C TYR A 469 5.83 14.26 1.09
N ALA A 470 6.46 14.98 2.00
CA ALA A 470 7.66 14.55 2.70
C ALA A 470 7.66 15.06 4.14
N GLY A 471 8.28 14.29 5.05
CA GLY A 471 8.40 14.66 6.45
C GLY A 471 9.62 14.03 7.10
N ASN A 472 10.03 14.62 8.24
CA ASN A 472 11.18 14.18 9.03
C ASN A 472 10.81 14.00 10.49
N GLY A 473 11.54 13.10 11.16
CA GLY A 473 11.51 12.96 12.61
C GLY A 473 12.31 14.08 13.28
N ILE A 474 11.64 14.87 14.07
CA ILE A 474 12.23 15.97 14.84
C ILE A 474 12.56 15.47 16.23
N VAL A 475 13.80 15.64 16.64
CA VAL A 475 14.36 15.30 17.94
C VAL A 475 15.04 16.54 18.57
N ARG A 476 15.59 16.38 19.76
CA ARG A 476 16.13 17.48 20.59
C ARG A 476 17.13 18.39 19.87
N ASP A 477 17.97 17.80 19.04
CA ASP A 477 19.08 18.48 18.36
C ASP A 477 18.82 18.73 16.86
N SER A 478 17.56 18.58 16.41
CA SER A 478 17.18 18.89 15.03
C SER A 478 17.38 20.36 14.71
N ASP A 479 17.97 20.61 13.53
CA ASP A 479 18.18 21.96 12.97
C ASP A 479 17.13 22.23 11.87
N PRO A 480 16.36 23.33 11.96
CA PRO A 480 15.28 23.61 11.01
C PRO A 480 15.70 23.61 9.54
N ALA A 481 16.86 24.20 9.22
CA ALA A 481 17.32 24.29 7.83
C ALA A 481 17.78 22.91 7.29
N ARG A 482 18.41 22.09 8.14
CA ARG A 482 18.79 20.71 7.78
C ARG A 482 17.55 19.84 7.56
N GLU A 483 16.54 19.96 8.42
CA GLU A 483 15.28 19.20 8.29
C GLU A 483 14.53 19.60 7.02
N LEU A 484 14.48 20.88 6.67
CA LEU A 484 13.92 21.35 5.41
C LEU A 484 14.69 20.73 4.21
N ALA A 485 16.01 20.79 4.22
CA ALA A 485 16.85 20.21 3.16
C ALA A 485 16.64 18.68 3.02
N GLU A 486 16.43 17.96 4.13
CA GLU A 486 16.15 16.53 4.09
C GLU A 486 14.78 16.23 3.45
N THR A 487 13.75 17.07 3.67
CA THR A 487 12.49 16.92 2.95
C THR A 487 12.66 17.06 1.43
N GLU A 488 13.53 17.97 0.97
CA GLU A 488 13.84 18.13 -0.46
C GLU A 488 14.44 16.83 -1.05
N ILE A 489 15.37 16.19 -0.32
CA ILE A 489 15.94 14.89 -0.73
C ILE A 489 14.85 13.82 -0.84
N LYS A 490 13.91 13.77 0.10
CA LYS A 490 12.80 12.82 0.09
C LYS A 490 11.83 13.06 -1.06
N LEU A 491 11.57 14.31 -1.39
CA LEU A 491 10.74 14.70 -2.54
C LEU A 491 11.38 14.32 -3.89
N GLN A 492 12.71 14.21 -3.98
CA GLN A 492 13.42 13.77 -5.19
C GLN A 492 13.02 12.36 -5.67
N ALA A 493 12.34 11.57 -4.86
CA ALA A 493 11.80 10.27 -5.28
C ALA A 493 10.70 10.41 -6.35
N LEU A 494 9.91 11.48 -6.31
CA LEU A 494 8.74 11.68 -7.16
C LEU A 494 8.77 12.96 -7.98
N LEU A 495 9.27 14.08 -7.45
CA LEU A 495 9.24 15.36 -8.15
C LEU A 495 9.84 15.32 -9.56
N PRO A 496 11.02 14.68 -9.80
CA PRO A 496 11.57 14.61 -11.16
C PRO A 496 10.70 13.81 -12.14
N LEU A 497 9.91 12.85 -11.63
CA LEU A 497 8.99 12.06 -12.45
C LEU A 497 7.71 12.82 -12.80
N LEU A 498 7.37 13.83 -12.01
CA LEU A 498 6.10 14.56 -12.12
C LEU A 498 6.27 15.98 -12.68
N ALA A 499 7.48 16.53 -12.60
CA ALA A 499 7.76 17.91 -13.03
C ALA A 499 8.58 18.02 -14.34
N GLY A 500 8.93 16.88 -14.95
CA GLY A 500 9.67 16.82 -16.22
C GLY A 500 11.18 17.00 -16.09
#